data_e1bf3073a427d05923da0bb06601e922
#
_entry.id   e1bf3073a427d05923da0bb06601e922
#
_cell.length_a   1.000
_cell.length_b   1.000
_cell.length_c   1.000
_cell.angle_alpha   90.00
_cell.angle_beta   90.00
_cell.angle_gamma   90.00
#
_symmetry.space_group_name_H-M   'P 1'
#
loop_
_entity.id
_entity.type
_entity.pdbx_description
1 polymer ?
#
loop_
_entity_poly.entity_id
_entity_poly.type
_entity_poly.pdbx_seq_one_letter_code
_entity_poly.pdbx_strand_id
1 'polypeptide(L)'
;MTRLATELRVFDQIEDIQPDAWNRLAGTHPALQHAFLQALEQSGSVDVQAGWQPCHLTLWRDGQLVGAMPLYRKSHSWGEYVFDWAWARAYEQHGLDYYPKLISAVPFSPLPGARLLAENDEDRRALIEAAIGVTRELGDSSLHILFPTPTEAQFAGECGMQLREQIQFHWQRDPAWHSFDDFLASLNHDKRKKIKQERRKALHGPDGEIEVLRKHGTAITARDWAFFERCYANTYLEHNSQPYLNLAFFKQLHAAMPDACLLIIASRNGQPLAAAFDLVGPDALYGRYWGAQWDDAGFAPGLHFELCYYQGLEFALEHGLDTFEGGAQGEHKMARGFMPVTTWSAHWLADPRFANAVGRFLANERQAVDEWAEALAAQHPFRRT
;
A
#
# COMPACT_ATOMS: atom_id res chain seq x y z
N MET A 1 36.19 13.67 -19.73
CA MET A 1 35.78 13.38 -18.33
C MET A 1 35.66 11.87 -18.22
N THR A 2 36.44 11.24 -17.39
CA THR A 2 36.38 9.79 -17.14
C THR A 2 35.03 9.52 -16.45
N ARG A 3 34.15 8.73 -17.09
CA ARG A 3 32.87 8.32 -16.49
C ARG A 3 33.23 7.48 -15.25
N LEU A 4 32.88 7.94 -14.07
CA LEU A 4 33.10 7.20 -12.82
C LEU A 4 32.35 5.87 -12.90
N ALA A 5 32.99 4.79 -12.51
CA ALA A 5 32.38 3.46 -12.57
C ALA A 5 31.24 3.38 -11.55
N THR A 6 30.05 3.03 -12.01
CA THR A 6 28.91 2.72 -11.13
C THR A 6 29.03 1.28 -10.68
N GLU A 7 29.05 1.04 -9.38
CA GLU A 7 29.08 -0.28 -8.77
C GLU A 7 27.67 -0.70 -8.38
N LEU A 8 27.28 -1.91 -8.78
CA LEU A 8 26.05 -2.56 -8.41
C LEU A 8 26.28 -3.44 -7.17
N ARG A 9 25.42 -3.31 -6.17
CA ARG A 9 25.42 -4.18 -4.99
C ARG A 9 24.00 -4.67 -4.72
N VAL A 10 23.90 -5.91 -4.22
CA VAL A 10 22.65 -6.52 -3.75
C VAL A 10 22.81 -6.81 -2.27
N PHE A 11 21.80 -6.44 -1.48
CA PHE A 11 21.77 -6.63 -0.04
C PHE A 11 20.62 -7.53 0.36
N ASP A 12 20.90 -8.55 1.13
CA ASP A 12 19.90 -9.51 1.63
C ASP A 12 19.11 -8.98 2.84
N GLN A 13 19.52 -7.83 3.38
CA GLN A 13 18.87 -7.15 4.50
C GLN A 13 19.02 -5.63 4.32
N ILE A 14 17.93 -4.90 4.64
CA ILE A 14 17.95 -3.43 4.56
C ILE A 14 18.91 -2.82 5.61
N GLU A 15 19.12 -3.49 6.75
CA GLU A 15 20.00 -3.00 7.84
C GLU A 15 21.46 -2.85 7.42
N ASP A 16 21.89 -3.53 6.37
CA ASP A 16 23.25 -3.40 5.81
C ASP A 16 23.43 -2.12 4.98
N ILE A 17 22.35 -1.39 4.71
CA ILE A 17 22.35 -0.12 3.98
C ILE A 17 22.21 1.03 4.98
N GLN A 18 23.02 2.08 4.82
CA GLN A 18 22.96 3.24 5.71
C GLN A 18 21.59 3.94 5.63
N PRO A 19 20.85 4.11 6.75
CA PRO A 19 19.51 4.66 6.78
C PRO A 19 19.38 6.03 6.12
N ASP A 20 20.31 6.95 6.43
CA ASP A 20 20.29 8.32 5.90
C ASP A 20 20.50 8.33 4.37
N ALA A 21 21.37 7.46 3.85
CA ALA A 21 21.61 7.35 2.42
C ALA A 21 20.39 6.80 1.68
N TRP A 22 19.73 5.79 2.24
CA TRP A 22 18.48 5.24 1.71
C TRP A 22 17.35 6.28 1.75
N ASN A 23 17.09 6.87 2.92
CA ASN A 23 15.99 7.81 3.13
C ASN A 23 16.10 9.06 2.27
N ARG A 24 17.32 9.53 1.99
CA ARG A 24 17.55 10.64 1.06
C ARG A 24 16.98 10.35 -0.33
N LEU A 25 17.11 9.12 -0.82
CA LEU A 25 16.57 8.70 -2.13
C LEU A 25 15.09 8.31 -2.04
N ALA A 26 14.65 7.73 -0.94
CA ALA A 26 13.26 7.29 -0.72
C ALA A 26 12.30 8.48 -0.53
N GLY A 27 12.82 9.67 -0.20
CA GLY A 27 11.99 10.84 0.08
C GLY A 27 11.22 10.70 1.39
N THR A 28 10.00 11.18 1.43
CA THR A 28 9.20 11.30 2.67
C THR A 28 8.09 10.26 2.82
N HIS A 29 7.92 9.37 1.85
CA HIS A 29 6.87 8.35 1.91
C HIS A 29 7.13 7.37 3.06
N PRO A 30 6.21 7.24 4.05
CA PRO A 30 6.49 6.50 5.29
C PRO A 30 6.80 5.02 5.06
N ALA A 31 6.13 4.37 4.12
CA ALA A 31 6.34 2.94 3.83
C ALA A 31 7.60 2.65 3.00
N LEU A 32 8.32 3.66 2.53
CA LEU A 32 9.62 3.53 1.84
C LEU A 32 10.81 3.89 2.73
N GLN A 33 10.56 4.38 3.94
CA GLN A 33 11.63 4.67 4.88
C GLN A 33 12.38 3.39 5.27
N HIS A 34 13.68 3.52 5.43
CA HIS A 34 14.54 2.41 5.88
C HIS A 34 13.97 1.71 7.12
N ALA A 35 13.53 2.47 8.12
CA ALA A 35 12.98 1.94 9.36
C ALA A 35 11.69 1.12 9.16
N PHE A 36 10.85 1.46 8.18
CA PHE A 36 9.66 0.68 7.84
C PHE A 36 10.04 -0.69 7.26
N LEU A 37 10.96 -0.70 6.29
CA LEU A 37 11.43 -1.93 5.66
C LEU A 37 12.19 -2.80 6.67
N GLN A 38 13.01 -2.19 7.52
CA GLN A 38 13.72 -2.87 8.61
C GLN A 38 12.76 -3.53 9.60
N ALA A 39 11.67 -2.85 9.97
CA ALA A 39 10.65 -3.44 10.85
C ALA A 39 9.97 -4.67 10.22
N LEU A 40 9.73 -4.67 8.90
CA LEU A 40 9.21 -5.83 8.18
C LEU A 40 10.17 -7.03 8.25
N GLU A 41 11.46 -6.80 8.01
CA GLU A 41 12.48 -7.84 7.99
C GLU A 41 12.79 -8.36 9.40
N GLN A 42 13.10 -7.49 10.34
CA GLN A 42 13.47 -7.87 11.71
C GLN A 42 12.31 -8.52 12.49
N SER A 43 11.06 -8.24 12.12
CA SER A 43 9.91 -8.92 12.74
C SER A 43 9.69 -10.33 12.21
N GLY A 44 10.41 -10.75 11.15
CA GLY A 44 10.18 -11.99 10.44
C GLY A 44 8.89 -12.00 9.61
N SER A 45 8.26 -10.82 9.40
CA SER A 45 7.12 -10.70 8.48
C SER A 45 7.56 -10.79 7.02
N VAL A 46 8.80 -10.40 6.73
CA VAL A 46 9.46 -10.47 5.43
C VAL A 46 10.75 -11.27 5.57
N ASP A 47 10.74 -12.49 5.07
CA ASP A 47 11.88 -13.39 5.02
C ASP A 47 11.69 -14.47 3.95
N VAL A 48 12.63 -15.40 3.87
CA VAL A 48 12.57 -16.56 2.94
C VAL A 48 11.37 -17.47 3.25
N GLN A 49 11.01 -17.65 4.53
CA GLN A 49 9.90 -18.53 4.94
C GLN A 49 8.55 -17.91 4.60
N ALA A 50 8.43 -16.58 4.74
CA ALA A 50 7.27 -15.83 4.29
C ALA A 50 7.18 -15.72 2.75
N GLY A 51 8.15 -16.26 2.02
CA GLY A 51 8.24 -16.19 0.56
C GLY A 51 8.55 -14.79 0.03
N TRP A 52 9.14 -13.94 0.84
CA TRP A 52 9.59 -12.59 0.54
C TRP A 52 11.07 -12.45 0.89
N GLN A 53 11.96 -13.03 0.09
CA GLN A 53 13.40 -12.93 0.32
C GLN A 53 13.90 -11.55 -0.10
N PRO A 54 14.40 -10.69 0.83
CA PRO A 54 14.98 -9.40 0.45
C PRO A 54 16.21 -9.61 -0.46
N CYS A 55 16.35 -8.74 -1.44
CA CYS A 55 17.52 -8.65 -2.33
C CYS A 55 17.64 -7.22 -2.87
N HIS A 56 17.71 -6.25 -1.96
CA HIS A 56 17.71 -4.82 -2.28
C HIS A 56 18.84 -4.45 -3.22
N LEU A 57 18.48 -3.87 -4.35
CA LEU A 57 19.43 -3.47 -5.38
C LEU A 57 19.88 -2.05 -5.14
N THR A 58 21.19 -1.78 -5.24
CA THR A 58 21.77 -0.46 -5.01
C THR A 58 22.84 -0.13 -6.03
N LEU A 59 22.91 1.14 -6.39
CA LEU A 59 23.94 1.72 -7.27
C LEU A 59 24.82 2.65 -6.46
N TRP A 60 26.13 2.47 -6.58
CA TRP A 60 27.13 3.25 -5.87
C TRP A 60 28.08 3.94 -6.83
N ARG A 61 28.40 5.19 -6.54
CA ARG A 61 29.38 6.00 -7.29
C ARG A 61 30.24 6.76 -6.30
N ASP A 62 31.55 6.55 -6.34
CA ASP A 62 32.51 7.12 -5.39
C ASP A 62 32.15 6.85 -3.91
N GLY A 63 31.64 5.67 -3.62
CA GLY A 63 31.23 5.30 -2.27
C GLY A 63 29.91 5.93 -1.80
N GLN A 64 29.22 6.68 -2.67
CA GLN A 64 27.91 7.26 -2.38
C GLN A 64 26.81 6.43 -3.02
N LEU A 65 25.72 6.23 -2.28
CA LEU A 65 24.49 5.61 -2.79
C LEU A 65 23.79 6.60 -3.72
N VAL A 66 23.71 6.27 -5.03
CA VAL A 66 23.10 7.12 -6.06
C VAL A 66 21.79 6.55 -6.61
N GLY A 67 21.53 5.27 -6.36
CA GLY A 67 20.28 4.61 -6.72
C GLY A 67 20.00 3.43 -5.81
N ALA A 68 18.72 3.17 -5.55
CA ALA A 68 18.26 2.03 -4.77
C ALA A 68 16.88 1.54 -5.26
N MET A 69 16.62 0.26 -5.06
CA MET A 69 15.36 -0.39 -5.42
C MET A 69 15.00 -1.39 -4.32
N PRO A 70 13.88 -1.21 -3.59
CA PRO A 70 13.39 -2.22 -2.68
C PRO A 70 12.98 -3.44 -3.49
N LEU A 71 13.79 -4.50 -3.46
CA LEU A 71 13.64 -5.66 -4.31
C LEU A 71 13.54 -6.92 -3.46
N TYR A 72 12.66 -7.84 -3.89
CA TYR A 72 12.40 -9.09 -3.19
C TYR A 72 12.31 -10.24 -4.20
N ARG A 73 12.89 -11.39 -3.85
CA ARG A 73 12.70 -12.63 -4.58
C ARG A 73 11.53 -13.41 -4.00
N LYS A 74 10.52 -13.68 -4.81
CA LYS A 74 9.23 -14.23 -4.41
C LYS A 74 9.07 -15.68 -4.79
N SER A 75 8.65 -16.50 -3.83
CA SER A 75 8.29 -17.91 -4.07
C SER A 75 6.79 -18.14 -4.34
N HIS A 76 5.96 -17.09 -4.24
CA HIS A 76 4.51 -17.09 -4.48
C HIS A 76 4.00 -15.64 -4.63
N SER A 77 2.74 -15.43 -5.08
CA SER A 77 2.17 -14.08 -5.27
C SER A 77 1.32 -13.56 -4.10
N TRP A 78 1.38 -14.19 -2.92
CA TRP A 78 0.65 -13.68 -1.75
C TRP A 78 1.26 -12.39 -1.22
N GLY A 79 0.37 -11.45 -0.85
CA GLY A 79 0.76 -10.17 -0.25
C GLY A 79 1.21 -9.09 -1.23
N GLU A 80 1.12 -9.33 -2.54
CA GLU A 80 1.53 -8.39 -3.59
C GLU A 80 0.42 -7.42 -4.00
N TYR A 81 -0.85 -7.83 -3.88
CA TYR A 81 -2.04 -7.08 -4.32
C TYR A 81 -2.10 -6.75 -5.82
N VAL A 82 -1.21 -7.33 -6.62
CA VAL A 82 -1.27 -7.39 -8.08
C VAL A 82 -1.48 -8.84 -8.46
N PHE A 83 -2.69 -9.16 -8.95
CA PHE A 83 -3.11 -10.56 -9.14
C PHE A 83 -2.61 -11.11 -10.48
N ASP A 84 -1.56 -11.88 -10.44
CA ASP A 84 -0.93 -12.55 -11.60
C ASP A 84 -1.11 -14.08 -11.61
N TRP A 85 -2.08 -14.59 -10.86
CA TRP A 85 -2.41 -16.02 -10.78
C TRP A 85 -2.69 -16.67 -12.13
N ALA A 86 -3.24 -15.90 -13.08
CA ALA A 86 -3.48 -16.40 -14.43
C ALA A 86 -2.16 -16.65 -15.18
N TRP A 87 -1.15 -15.83 -14.93
CA TRP A 87 0.17 -16.00 -15.53
C TRP A 87 0.89 -17.21 -14.93
N ALA A 88 0.85 -17.36 -13.61
CA ALA A 88 1.40 -18.52 -12.91
C ALA A 88 0.80 -19.84 -13.44
N ARG A 89 -0.54 -19.90 -13.57
CA ARG A 89 -1.21 -21.06 -14.17
C ARG A 89 -0.82 -21.30 -15.62
N ALA A 90 -0.61 -20.24 -16.41
CA ALA A 90 -0.17 -20.40 -17.80
C ALA A 90 1.24 -20.99 -17.89
N TYR A 91 2.16 -20.58 -17.02
CA TYR A 91 3.49 -21.20 -16.93
C TYR A 91 3.38 -22.68 -16.59
N GLU A 92 2.65 -23.03 -15.53
CA GLU A 92 2.43 -24.43 -15.10
C GLU A 92 1.84 -25.30 -16.22
N GLN A 93 0.83 -24.81 -16.95
CA GLN A 93 0.22 -25.52 -18.09
C GLN A 93 1.20 -25.82 -19.22
N HIS A 94 2.29 -25.05 -19.32
CA HIS A 94 3.35 -25.25 -20.31
C HIS A 94 4.58 -25.96 -19.73
N GLY A 95 4.49 -26.48 -18.50
CA GLY A 95 5.58 -27.20 -17.83
C GLY A 95 6.77 -26.31 -17.46
N LEU A 96 6.51 -25.02 -17.17
CA LEU A 96 7.49 -24.04 -16.78
C LEU A 96 7.19 -23.49 -15.38
N ASP A 97 8.24 -23.13 -14.66
CA ASP A 97 8.14 -22.53 -13.35
C ASP A 97 7.94 -21.00 -13.45
N TYR A 98 6.87 -20.49 -12.84
CA TYR A 98 6.65 -19.05 -12.69
C TYR A 98 7.40 -18.46 -11.48
N TYR A 99 7.57 -19.26 -10.45
CA TYR A 99 8.34 -18.90 -9.26
C TYR A 99 9.68 -19.62 -9.26
N PRO A 100 10.75 -18.99 -8.76
CA PRO A 100 10.81 -17.64 -8.21
C PRO A 100 10.69 -16.53 -9.26
N LYS A 101 10.31 -15.33 -8.79
CA LYS A 101 10.29 -14.09 -9.57
C LYS A 101 10.82 -12.93 -8.73
N LEU A 102 11.29 -11.86 -9.35
CA LEU A 102 11.68 -10.63 -8.64
C LEU A 102 10.57 -9.60 -8.64
N ILE A 103 10.37 -8.94 -7.49
CA ILE A 103 9.45 -7.81 -7.40
C ILE A 103 10.06 -6.63 -6.66
N SER A 104 9.81 -5.43 -7.15
CA SER A 104 10.00 -4.18 -6.42
C SER A 104 8.66 -3.71 -5.90
N ALA A 105 8.50 -3.71 -4.58
CA ALA A 105 7.25 -3.40 -3.91
C ALA A 105 7.49 -2.95 -2.46
N VAL A 106 6.46 -2.40 -1.81
CA VAL A 106 6.36 -2.38 -0.36
C VAL A 106 5.59 -3.64 0.05
N PRO A 107 6.20 -4.59 0.79
CA PRO A 107 5.54 -5.83 1.17
C PRO A 107 4.21 -5.60 1.89
N PHE A 108 3.21 -6.39 1.56
CA PHE A 108 1.85 -6.37 2.14
C PHE A 108 1.13 -5.02 2.03
N SER A 109 1.57 -4.14 1.10
CA SER A 109 1.12 -2.76 1.04
C SER A 109 0.93 -2.29 -0.40
N PRO A 110 -0.32 -2.19 -0.91
CA PRO A 110 -0.60 -1.71 -2.25
C PRO A 110 -0.53 -0.16 -2.32
N LEU A 111 0.50 0.43 -1.75
CA LEU A 111 0.69 1.88 -1.69
C LEU A 111 1.48 2.37 -2.90
N PRO A 112 0.92 3.29 -3.71
CA PRO A 112 1.67 3.98 -4.74
C PRO A 112 2.83 4.78 -4.17
N GLY A 113 3.99 4.72 -4.84
CA GLY A 113 5.17 5.45 -4.40
C GLY A 113 6.39 5.11 -5.26
N ALA A 114 7.50 5.77 -5.02
CA ALA A 114 8.73 5.51 -5.75
C ALA A 114 9.22 4.06 -5.57
N ARG A 115 9.72 3.48 -6.66
CA ARG A 115 10.35 2.16 -6.67
C ARG A 115 11.75 2.21 -7.25
N LEU A 116 12.02 3.25 -8.02
CA LEU A 116 13.31 3.55 -8.62
C LEU A 116 13.91 4.76 -7.88
N LEU A 117 14.43 4.48 -6.68
CA LEU A 117 14.93 5.51 -5.76
C LEU A 117 16.23 6.10 -6.32
N ALA A 118 16.14 7.12 -7.15
CA ALA A 118 17.28 7.81 -7.75
C ALA A 118 16.90 9.26 -8.13
N GLU A 119 17.89 10.14 -8.15
CA GLU A 119 17.68 11.57 -8.42
C GLU A 119 17.50 11.88 -9.93
N ASN A 120 18.00 10.98 -10.80
CA ASN A 120 17.99 11.21 -12.25
C ASN A 120 17.59 9.94 -13.04
N ASP A 121 17.21 10.12 -14.29
CA ASP A 121 16.70 9.05 -15.13
C ASP A 121 17.80 8.08 -15.63
N GLU A 122 19.07 8.51 -15.68
CA GLU A 122 20.18 7.63 -16.01
C GLU A 122 20.32 6.53 -14.94
N ASP A 123 20.29 6.92 -13.66
CA ASP A 123 20.38 5.99 -12.54
C ASP A 123 19.09 5.14 -12.40
N ARG A 124 17.90 5.69 -12.68
CA ARG A 124 16.64 4.90 -12.74
C ARG A 124 16.70 3.83 -13.83
N ARG A 125 17.21 4.18 -15.01
CA ARG A 125 17.40 3.21 -16.10
C ARG A 125 18.39 2.13 -15.71
N ALA A 126 19.50 2.50 -15.11
CA ALA A 126 20.51 1.55 -14.63
C ALA A 126 19.94 0.57 -13.58
N LEU A 127 19.02 1.03 -12.70
CA LEU A 127 18.32 0.16 -11.73
C LEU A 127 17.44 -0.88 -12.44
N ILE A 128 16.65 -0.48 -13.46
CA ILE A 128 15.81 -1.41 -14.22
C ILE A 128 16.67 -2.42 -14.97
N GLU A 129 17.71 -1.96 -15.68
CA GLU A 129 18.61 -2.83 -16.46
C GLU A 129 19.34 -3.83 -15.54
N ALA A 130 19.81 -3.36 -14.38
CA ALA A 130 20.44 -4.18 -13.37
C ALA A 130 19.47 -5.22 -12.79
N ALA A 131 18.24 -4.83 -12.44
CA ALA A 131 17.24 -5.75 -11.91
C ALA A 131 16.86 -6.82 -12.94
N ILE A 132 16.74 -6.47 -14.23
CA ILE A 132 16.56 -7.44 -15.33
C ILE A 132 17.79 -8.35 -15.44
N GLY A 133 19.00 -7.81 -15.31
CA GLY A 133 20.24 -8.57 -15.30
C GLY A 133 20.26 -9.62 -14.19
N VAL A 134 19.96 -9.21 -12.96
CA VAL A 134 19.86 -10.10 -11.78
C VAL A 134 18.78 -11.17 -12.00
N THR A 135 17.61 -10.82 -12.54
CA THR A 135 16.54 -11.77 -12.84
C THR A 135 17.03 -12.87 -13.79
N ARG A 136 17.77 -12.49 -14.84
CA ARG A 136 18.35 -13.46 -15.81
C ARG A 136 19.42 -14.33 -15.18
N GLU A 137 20.30 -13.76 -14.39
CA GLU A 137 21.39 -14.47 -13.73
C GLU A 137 20.88 -15.51 -12.73
N LEU A 138 19.81 -15.17 -11.97
CA LEU A 138 19.15 -16.09 -11.06
C LEU A 138 18.29 -17.15 -11.75
N GLY A 139 18.01 -16.98 -13.05
CA GLY A 139 17.09 -17.86 -13.79
C GLY A 139 15.63 -17.68 -13.38
N ASP A 140 15.28 -16.55 -12.79
CA ASP A 140 13.92 -16.24 -12.36
C ASP A 140 13.01 -15.88 -13.55
N SER A 141 11.71 -16.13 -13.45
CA SER A 141 10.78 -16.02 -14.57
C SER A 141 10.53 -14.59 -15.04
N SER A 142 10.60 -13.62 -14.13
CA SER A 142 10.12 -12.25 -14.38
C SER A 142 10.59 -11.25 -13.32
N LEU A 143 10.51 -9.96 -13.70
CA LEU A 143 10.65 -8.81 -12.82
C LEU A 143 9.36 -7.99 -12.84
N HIS A 144 8.87 -7.61 -11.68
CA HIS A 144 7.68 -6.78 -11.53
C HIS A 144 8.00 -5.55 -10.66
N ILE A 145 7.53 -4.38 -11.08
CA ILE A 145 7.55 -3.14 -10.29
C ILE A 145 6.09 -2.84 -9.93
N LEU A 146 5.75 -2.95 -8.64
CA LEU A 146 4.37 -2.87 -8.19
C LEU A 146 4.08 -1.51 -7.56
N PHE A 147 3.00 -0.88 -8.00
CA PHE A 147 2.54 0.43 -7.53
C PHE A 147 3.62 1.54 -7.63
N PRO A 148 4.40 1.62 -8.75
CA PRO A 148 5.25 2.78 -8.97
C PRO A 148 4.42 4.06 -9.10
N THR A 149 5.08 5.21 -8.96
CA THR A 149 4.44 6.49 -9.33
C THR A 149 4.06 6.48 -10.82
N PRO A 150 3.05 7.28 -11.25
CA PRO A 150 2.70 7.36 -12.68
C PRO A 150 3.90 7.70 -13.59
N THR A 151 4.76 8.60 -13.13
CA THR A 151 5.99 8.98 -13.86
C THR A 151 6.96 7.79 -13.98
N GLU A 152 7.17 7.04 -12.89
CA GLU A 152 8.04 5.85 -12.94
C GLU A 152 7.42 4.73 -13.77
N ALA A 153 6.09 4.55 -13.75
CA ALA A 153 5.41 3.58 -14.61
C ALA A 153 5.65 3.89 -16.08
N GLN A 154 5.43 5.15 -16.48
CA GLN A 154 5.72 5.58 -17.85
C GLN A 154 7.18 5.32 -18.20
N PHE A 155 8.11 5.71 -17.34
CA PHE A 155 9.55 5.52 -17.54
C PHE A 155 9.92 4.03 -17.67
N ALA A 156 9.33 3.16 -16.85
CA ALA A 156 9.52 1.71 -16.97
C ALA A 156 9.01 1.18 -18.33
N GLY A 157 7.88 1.71 -18.82
CA GLY A 157 7.36 1.43 -20.16
C GLY A 157 8.34 1.84 -21.26
N GLU A 158 8.96 3.01 -21.17
CA GLU A 158 10.00 3.48 -22.10
C GLU A 158 11.27 2.61 -22.04
N CYS A 159 11.53 1.96 -20.88
CA CYS A 159 12.58 0.95 -20.73
C CYS A 159 12.17 -0.45 -21.24
N GLY A 160 10.99 -0.60 -21.87
CA GLY A 160 10.52 -1.84 -22.49
C GLY A 160 9.76 -2.79 -21.56
N MET A 161 9.35 -2.35 -20.37
CA MET A 161 8.46 -3.11 -19.50
C MET A 161 6.99 -2.94 -19.96
N GLN A 162 6.18 -3.97 -19.71
CA GLN A 162 4.75 -3.95 -20.02
C GLN A 162 4.00 -3.36 -18.85
N LEU A 163 3.10 -2.40 -19.13
CA LEU A 163 2.34 -1.70 -18.11
C LEU A 163 0.97 -2.32 -17.89
N ARG A 164 0.57 -2.45 -16.63
CA ARG A 164 -0.76 -2.86 -16.19
C ARG A 164 -1.40 -1.77 -15.35
N GLU A 165 -2.66 -1.51 -15.62
CA GLU A 165 -3.48 -0.53 -14.93
C GLU A 165 -4.44 -1.21 -13.96
N GLN A 166 -4.66 -0.57 -12.81
CA GLN A 166 -5.63 -0.97 -11.80
C GLN A 166 -6.29 0.27 -11.21
N ILE A 167 -7.41 0.10 -10.53
CA ILE A 167 -8.11 1.21 -9.87
C ILE A 167 -7.99 1.07 -8.36
N GLN A 168 -7.62 2.16 -7.71
CA GLN A 168 -7.76 2.38 -6.28
C GLN A 168 -8.72 3.54 -6.00
N PHE A 169 -9.08 3.76 -4.74
CA PHE A 169 -9.98 4.82 -4.34
C PHE A 169 -9.28 5.72 -3.34
N HIS A 170 -9.05 6.98 -3.74
CA HIS A 170 -8.40 7.98 -2.93
C HIS A 170 -9.35 9.17 -2.70
N TRP A 171 -9.31 9.72 -1.51
CA TRP A 171 -9.91 10.99 -1.22
C TRP A 171 -8.87 12.09 -1.40
N GLN A 172 -9.28 13.18 -2.06
CA GLN A 172 -8.46 14.36 -2.30
C GLN A 172 -9.11 15.54 -1.58
N ARG A 173 -8.35 16.25 -0.75
CA ARG A 173 -8.83 17.43 -0.05
C ARG A 173 -9.03 18.59 -1.03
N ASP A 174 -10.23 19.16 -1.03
CA ASP A 174 -10.42 20.48 -1.63
C ASP A 174 -9.84 21.53 -0.68
N PRO A 175 -9.04 22.49 -1.14
CA PRO A 175 -8.49 23.55 -0.30
C PRO A 175 -9.54 24.35 0.50
N ALA A 176 -10.78 24.38 0.03
CA ALA A 176 -11.90 25.02 0.72
C ALA A 176 -12.44 24.23 1.93
N TRP A 177 -12.04 22.97 2.11
CA TRP A 177 -12.51 22.16 3.23
C TRP A 177 -11.57 22.30 4.43
N HIS A 178 -12.06 22.95 5.48
CA HIS A 178 -11.34 23.15 6.75
C HIS A 178 -11.89 22.27 7.87
N SER A 179 -13.02 21.60 7.63
CA SER A 179 -13.68 20.73 8.58
C SER A 179 -14.41 19.58 7.89
N PHE A 180 -14.77 18.55 8.67
CA PHE A 180 -15.61 17.47 8.17
C PHE A 180 -17.00 17.94 7.72
N ASP A 181 -17.53 18.99 8.35
CA ASP A 181 -18.80 19.59 7.92
C ASP A 181 -18.69 20.30 6.58
N ASP A 182 -17.54 20.93 6.24
CA ASP A 182 -17.31 21.52 4.91
C ASP A 182 -17.26 20.39 3.85
N PHE A 183 -16.54 19.32 4.14
CA PHE A 183 -16.52 18.13 3.28
C PHE A 183 -17.94 17.58 3.10
N LEU A 184 -18.71 17.39 4.16
CA LEU A 184 -20.09 16.94 4.06
C LEU A 184 -20.97 17.91 3.25
N ALA A 185 -20.73 19.21 3.37
CA ALA A 185 -21.46 20.23 2.63
C ALA A 185 -21.19 20.16 1.11
N SER A 186 -20.05 19.66 0.68
CA SER A 186 -19.70 19.47 -0.75
C SER A 186 -20.43 18.28 -1.38
N LEU A 187 -20.87 17.32 -0.58
CA LEU A 187 -21.60 16.12 -1.07
C LEU A 187 -23.04 16.45 -1.44
N ASN A 188 -23.63 15.67 -2.35
CA ASN A 188 -25.06 15.73 -2.61
C ASN A 188 -25.86 15.36 -1.36
N HIS A 189 -27.15 15.77 -1.33
CA HIS A 189 -28.00 15.63 -0.16
C HIS A 189 -28.10 14.20 0.37
N ASP A 190 -28.27 13.23 -0.54
CA ASP A 190 -28.50 11.83 -0.18
C ASP A 190 -27.25 11.18 0.42
N LYS A 191 -26.07 11.46 -0.16
CA LYS A 191 -24.79 10.95 0.37
C LYS A 191 -24.49 11.54 1.73
N ARG A 192 -24.67 12.84 1.90
CA ARG A 192 -24.52 13.52 3.20
C ARG A 192 -25.46 12.95 4.26
N LYS A 193 -26.74 12.77 3.93
CA LYS A 193 -27.72 12.17 4.83
C LYS A 193 -27.34 10.76 5.22
N LYS A 194 -26.90 9.96 4.25
CA LYS A 194 -26.46 8.57 4.47
C LYS A 194 -25.26 8.52 5.42
N ILE A 195 -24.23 9.32 5.21
CA ILE A 195 -23.03 9.38 6.08
C ILE A 195 -23.45 9.73 7.51
N LYS A 196 -24.25 10.78 7.71
CA LYS A 196 -24.74 11.17 9.05
C LYS A 196 -25.51 10.05 9.74
N GLN A 197 -26.31 9.28 8.99
CA GLN A 197 -27.04 8.14 9.54
C GLN A 197 -26.13 6.95 9.87
N GLU A 198 -25.13 6.67 9.04
CA GLU A 198 -24.15 5.59 9.27
C GLU A 198 -23.36 5.88 10.53
N ARG A 199 -22.79 7.09 10.67
CA ARG A 199 -22.05 7.50 11.87
C ARG A 199 -22.90 7.40 13.13
N ARG A 200 -24.13 7.92 13.09
CA ARG A 200 -25.03 7.81 14.23
C ARG A 200 -25.34 6.37 14.63
N LYS A 201 -25.57 5.49 13.66
CA LYS A 201 -25.83 4.07 13.93
C LYS A 201 -24.61 3.34 14.44
N ALA A 202 -23.42 3.68 13.95
CA ALA A 202 -22.18 3.08 14.40
C ALA A 202 -21.84 3.47 15.85
N LEU A 203 -22.11 4.71 16.23
CA LEU A 203 -21.71 5.25 17.54
C LEU A 203 -22.81 5.10 18.61
N HIS A 204 -24.10 5.11 18.22
CA HIS A 204 -25.23 5.09 19.14
C HIS A 204 -26.18 3.93 18.78
N GLY A 205 -25.76 2.71 19.04
CA GLY A 205 -26.54 1.49 18.81
C GLY A 205 -27.38 1.10 20.04
N PRO A 206 -28.29 0.11 19.89
CA PRO A 206 -29.13 -0.38 20.99
C PRO A 206 -28.31 -1.02 22.12
N ASP A 207 -27.09 -1.47 21.83
CA ASP A 207 -26.19 -2.17 22.77
C ASP A 207 -25.26 -1.22 23.54
N GLY A 208 -25.49 0.08 23.46
CA GLY A 208 -24.72 1.12 24.13
C GLY A 208 -23.94 2.04 23.18
N GLU A 209 -23.42 3.10 23.76
CA GLU A 209 -22.61 4.07 23.04
C GLU A 209 -21.21 3.51 22.76
N ILE A 210 -20.66 3.82 21.57
CA ILE A 210 -19.30 3.53 21.19
C ILE A 210 -18.50 4.82 21.22
N GLU A 211 -17.48 4.82 22.02
CA GLU A 211 -16.46 5.87 22.08
C GLU A 211 -15.35 5.54 21.08
N VAL A 212 -14.91 6.54 20.32
CA VAL A 212 -13.79 6.40 19.37
C VAL A 212 -12.66 7.34 19.78
N LEU A 213 -11.47 6.77 19.92
CA LEU A 213 -10.25 7.51 20.24
C LEU A 213 -9.26 7.39 19.09
N ARG A 214 -8.77 8.52 18.59
CA ARG A 214 -7.64 8.61 17.68
C ARG A 214 -6.37 8.79 18.50
N LYS A 215 -5.43 7.87 18.38
CA LYS A 215 -4.12 7.91 19.03
C LYS A 215 -3.05 8.05 17.95
N HIS A 216 -2.28 9.10 17.99
CA HIS A 216 -1.22 9.40 17.04
C HIS A 216 0.13 9.52 17.75
N GLY A 217 1.19 9.06 17.10
CA GLY A 217 2.53 9.19 17.62
C GLY A 217 2.71 8.48 18.97
N THR A 218 3.38 9.14 19.88
CA THR A 218 3.73 8.61 21.21
C THR A 218 2.51 8.38 22.14
N ALA A 219 1.31 8.81 21.74
CA ALA A 219 0.08 8.53 22.48
C ALA A 219 -0.38 7.06 22.36
N ILE A 220 0.17 6.31 21.40
CA ILE A 220 -0.12 4.88 21.21
C ILE A 220 0.71 4.09 22.24
N THR A 221 0.05 3.23 23.01
CA THR A 221 0.71 2.41 24.02
C THR A 221 0.96 0.98 23.53
N ALA A 222 1.84 0.26 24.23
CA ALA A 222 2.06 -1.16 23.96
C ALA A 222 0.79 -2.03 24.11
N ARG A 223 -0.15 -1.60 24.98
CA ARG A 223 -1.45 -2.26 25.16
C ARG A 223 -2.35 -2.03 23.94
N ASP A 224 -2.32 -0.84 23.37
CA ASP A 224 -3.09 -0.52 22.16
C ASP A 224 -2.62 -1.37 20.98
N TRP A 225 -1.31 -1.53 20.80
CA TRP A 225 -0.76 -2.39 19.77
C TRP A 225 -1.11 -3.87 19.95
N ALA A 226 -1.05 -4.37 21.19
CA ALA A 226 -1.46 -5.73 21.46
C ALA A 226 -2.96 -5.97 21.24
N PHE A 227 -3.80 -4.95 21.44
CA PHE A 227 -5.21 -5.01 21.09
C PHE A 227 -5.41 -4.97 19.58
N PHE A 228 -4.77 -4.03 18.89
CA PHE A 228 -4.88 -3.89 17.45
C PHE A 228 -4.45 -5.17 16.71
N GLU A 229 -3.32 -5.77 17.13
CA GLU A 229 -2.81 -6.99 16.49
C GLU A 229 -3.83 -8.14 16.58
N ARG A 230 -4.50 -8.33 17.72
CA ARG A 230 -5.56 -9.33 17.85
C ARG A 230 -6.74 -9.04 16.92
N CYS A 231 -7.15 -7.78 16.78
CA CYS A 231 -8.19 -7.38 15.84
C CYS A 231 -7.77 -7.66 14.38
N TYR A 232 -6.56 -7.29 14.04
CA TYR A 232 -5.96 -7.53 12.73
C TYR A 232 -5.89 -9.02 12.39
N ALA A 233 -5.37 -9.84 13.30
CA ALA A 233 -5.28 -11.28 13.12
C ALA A 233 -6.67 -11.92 12.95
N ASN A 234 -7.66 -11.46 13.73
CA ASN A 234 -9.03 -11.97 13.65
C ASN A 234 -9.65 -11.76 12.27
N THR A 235 -9.41 -10.61 11.63
CA THR A 235 -9.90 -10.35 10.26
C THR A 235 -9.38 -11.38 9.25
N TYR A 236 -8.13 -11.79 9.37
CA TYR A 236 -7.56 -12.82 8.48
C TYR A 236 -8.14 -14.20 8.79
N LEU A 237 -8.28 -14.56 10.07
CA LEU A 237 -8.83 -15.84 10.50
C LEU A 237 -10.29 -16.01 10.06
N GLU A 238 -11.11 -14.95 10.12
CA GLU A 238 -12.49 -14.93 9.61
C GLU A 238 -12.57 -15.22 8.09
N HIS A 239 -11.51 -14.92 7.36
CA HIS A 239 -11.38 -15.19 5.93
C HIS A 239 -10.57 -16.45 5.62
N ASN A 240 -10.34 -17.34 6.59
CA ASN A 240 -9.52 -18.56 6.46
C ASN A 240 -8.11 -18.29 5.90
N SER A 241 -7.52 -17.18 6.32
CA SER A 241 -6.18 -16.74 5.91
C SER A 241 -5.30 -16.51 7.13
N GLN A 242 -4.00 -16.34 6.91
CA GLN A 242 -3.04 -16.03 7.98
C GLN A 242 -2.64 -14.56 7.89
N PRO A 243 -2.48 -13.87 9.04
CA PRO A 243 -1.99 -12.50 9.05
C PRO A 243 -0.55 -12.43 8.53
N TYR A 244 -0.27 -11.46 7.67
CA TYR A 244 1.08 -11.24 7.15
C TYR A 244 2.01 -10.56 8.15
N LEU A 245 1.46 -9.70 9.00
CA LEU A 245 2.19 -8.91 9.99
C LEU A 245 1.92 -9.42 11.40
N ASN A 246 2.86 -9.20 12.28
CA ASN A 246 2.79 -9.63 13.68
C ASN A 246 3.00 -8.46 14.65
N LEU A 247 2.81 -8.71 15.95
CA LEU A 247 2.96 -7.68 16.98
C LEU A 247 4.38 -7.08 17.03
N ALA A 248 5.41 -7.86 16.68
CA ALA A 248 6.78 -7.36 16.65
C ALA A 248 6.95 -6.27 15.60
N PHE A 249 6.40 -6.46 14.40
CA PHE A 249 6.38 -5.44 13.35
C PHE A 249 5.77 -4.11 13.84
N PHE A 250 4.55 -4.16 14.40
CA PHE A 250 3.88 -2.93 14.84
C PHE A 250 4.64 -2.20 15.95
N LYS A 251 5.23 -2.95 16.87
CA LYS A 251 6.05 -2.36 17.95
C LYS A 251 7.35 -1.75 17.44
N GLN A 252 8.04 -2.42 16.53
CA GLN A 252 9.28 -1.92 15.93
C GLN A 252 9.03 -0.68 15.08
N LEU A 253 8.00 -0.73 14.23
CA LEU A 253 7.58 0.42 13.43
C LEU A 253 7.26 1.62 14.32
N HIS A 254 6.45 1.44 15.36
CA HIS A 254 6.10 2.53 16.28
C HIS A 254 7.32 3.07 17.05
N ALA A 255 8.24 2.21 17.46
CA ALA A 255 9.45 2.63 18.16
C ALA A 255 10.36 3.50 17.26
N ALA A 256 10.46 3.15 15.97
CA ALA A 256 11.32 3.84 15.01
C ALA A 256 10.64 5.06 14.36
N MET A 257 9.34 5.00 14.14
CA MET A 257 8.56 6.00 13.40
C MET A 257 7.21 6.28 14.09
N PRO A 258 7.21 6.79 15.33
CA PRO A 258 5.96 7.00 16.07
C PRO A 258 5.00 7.95 15.34
N ASP A 259 5.49 9.03 14.77
CA ASP A 259 4.69 10.05 14.08
C ASP A 259 4.08 9.55 12.74
N ALA A 260 4.56 8.43 12.23
CA ALA A 260 3.95 7.77 11.08
C ALA A 260 2.79 6.83 11.45
N CYS A 261 2.44 6.69 12.74
CA CYS A 261 1.44 5.75 13.20
C CYS A 261 0.19 6.47 13.74
N LEU A 262 -0.98 6.14 13.16
CA LEU A 262 -2.29 6.52 13.67
C LEU A 262 -3.09 5.25 13.98
N LEU A 263 -3.51 5.09 15.24
CA LEU A 263 -4.46 4.06 15.68
C LEU A 263 -5.79 4.71 16.04
N ILE A 264 -6.87 4.15 15.48
CA ILE A 264 -8.24 4.56 15.74
C ILE A 264 -8.93 3.42 16.46
N ILE A 265 -9.28 3.60 17.73
CA ILE A 265 -9.80 2.52 18.59
C ILE A 265 -11.22 2.85 19.00
N ALA A 266 -12.14 1.91 18.76
CA ALA A 266 -13.52 1.97 19.24
C ALA A 266 -13.67 1.14 20.51
N SER A 267 -14.39 1.70 21.50
CA SER A 267 -14.66 1.05 22.78
C SER A 267 -16.15 1.17 23.14
N ARG A 268 -16.69 0.15 23.81
CA ARG A 268 -18.04 0.14 24.39
C ARG A 268 -17.91 -0.14 25.88
N ASN A 269 -18.49 0.70 26.71
CA ASN A 269 -18.40 0.58 28.18
C ASN A 269 -16.94 0.45 28.69
N GLY A 270 -16.01 1.20 28.08
CA GLY A 270 -14.60 1.17 28.41
C GLY A 270 -13.84 -0.08 27.92
N GLN A 271 -14.49 -1.01 27.21
CA GLN A 271 -13.85 -2.17 26.62
C GLN A 271 -13.60 -1.95 25.13
N PRO A 272 -12.35 -2.11 24.64
CA PRO A 272 -12.04 -1.92 23.24
C PRO A 272 -12.63 -3.06 22.39
N LEU A 273 -13.26 -2.73 21.26
CA LEU A 273 -13.99 -3.64 20.36
C LEU A 273 -13.33 -3.78 18.99
N ALA A 274 -12.84 -2.68 18.45
CA ALA A 274 -12.31 -2.64 17.09
C ALA A 274 -11.22 -1.59 16.97
N ALA A 275 -10.33 -1.77 16.01
CA ALA A 275 -9.33 -0.75 15.71
C ALA A 275 -9.00 -0.72 14.21
N ALA A 276 -8.60 0.48 13.74
CA ALA A 276 -7.99 0.70 12.45
C ALA A 276 -6.60 1.29 12.63
N PHE A 277 -5.71 0.95 11.73
CA PHE A 277 -4.35 1.47 11.65
C PHE A 277 -4.13 2.14 10.30
N ASP A 278 -3.66 3.37 10.35
CA ASP A 278 -3.26 4.14 9.17
C ASP A 278 -1.80 4.59 9.31
N LEU A 279 -1.11 4.71 8.17
CA LEU A 279 0.19 5.37 8.12
C LEU A 279 0.00 6.84 7.80
N VAL A 280 0.74 7.70 8.50
CA VAL A 280 0.72 9.15 8.32
C VAL A 280 1.99 9.58 7.59
N GLY A 281 1.84 10.20 6.44
CA GLY A 281 2.90 10.89 5.70
C GLY A 281 2.77 12.41 5.86
N PRO A 282 3.69 13.18 5.24
CA PRO A 282 3.64 14.63 5.33
C PRO A 282 2.39 15.25 4.68
N ASP A 283 1.93 14.66 3.57
CA ASP A 283 0.84 15.19 2.76
C ASP A 283 -0.32 14.19 2.60
N ALA A 284 -0.16 12.96 3.09
CA ALA A 284 -1.13 11.90 2.86
C ALA A 284 -1.33 10.99 4.08
N LEU A 285 -2.57 10.52 4.22
CA LEU A 285 -2.95 9.42 5.10
C LEU A 285 -3.12 8.15 4.26
N TYR A 286 -2.60 7.04 4.74
CA TYR A 286 -2.66 5.75 4.07
C TYR A 286 -3.45 4.76 4.92
N GLY A 287 -4.69 4.46 4.52
CA GLY A 287 -5.52 3.46 5.19
C GLY A 287 -4.92 2.07 5.01
N ARG A 288 -4.65 1.38 6.13
CA ARG A 288 -3.92 0.11 6.05
C ARG A 288 -4.71 -1.08 6.52
N TYR A 289 -4.95 -1.18 7.79
CA TYR A 289 -5.50 -2.39 8.37
C TYR A 289 -6.61 -2.06 9.34
N TRP A 290 -7.55 -2.97 9.42
CA TRP A 290 -8.67 -2.90 10.34
C TRP A 290 -8.96 -4.29 10.90
N GLY A 291 -9.55 -4.33 12.08
CA GLY A 291 -10.14 -5.53 12.62
C GLY A 291 -10.98 -5.25 13.85
N ALA A 292 -11.69 -6.28 14.27
CA ALA A 292 -12.58 -6.21 15.42
C ALA A 292 -12.50 -7.48 16.26
N GLN A 293 -12.80 -7.31 17.54
CA GLN A 293 -13.15 -8.39 18.46
C GLN A 293 -14.54 -8.10 18.98
N TRP A 294 -15.51 -8.83 18.45
CA TRP A 294 -16.89 -8.62 18.84
C TRP A 294 -17.15 -9.16 20.25
N ASP A 295 -17.85 -8.38 21.06
CA ASP A 295 -18.35 -8.81 22.35
C ASP A 295 -19.65 -9.63 22.21
N ASP A 296 -20.24 -10.04 23.34
CA ASP A 296 -21.50 -10.79 23.37
C ASP A 296 -22.69 -10.00 22.78
N ALA A 297 -22.60 -8.65 22.73
CA ALA A 297 -23.58 -7.80 22.08
C ALA A 297 -23.45 -7.81 20.53
N GLY A 298 -22.36 -8.40 20.01
CA GLY A 298 -22.18 -8.67 18.59
C GLY A 298 -21.76 -7.49 17.73
N PHE A 299 -22.04 -7.60 16.45
CA PHE A 299 -21.62 -6.67 15.40
C PHE A 299 -22.24 -5.28 15.53
N ALA A 300 -21.40 -4.23 15.44
CA ALA A 300 -21.86 -2.85 15.35
C ALA A 300 -21.92 -2.39 13.87
N PRO A 301 -23.13 -2.28 13.29
CA PRO A 301 -23.28 -1.93 11.87
C PRO A 301 -22.69 -0.55 11.55
N GLY A 302 -21.80 -0.51 10.55
CA GLY A 302 -21.15 0.74 10.10
C GLY A 302 -19.88 1.12 10.86
N LEU A 303 -19.48 0.41 11.92
CA LEU A 303 -18.27 0.72 12.69
C LEU A 303 -17.01 0.65 11.83
N HIS A 304 -16.93 -0.31 10.89
CA HIS A 304 -15.85 -0.35 9.90
C HIS A 304 -15.74 0.99 9.12
N PHE A 305 -16.86 1.55 8.67
CA PHE A 305 -16.83 2.82 7.92
C PHE A 305 -16.44 4.00 8.82
N GLU A 306 -16.89 3.98 10.07
CA GLU A 306 -16.52 5.00 11.05
C GLU A 306 -15.00 5.03 11.26
N LEU A 307 -14.38 3.88 11.54
CA LEU A 307 -12.95 3.82 11.85
C LEU A 307 -12.08 3.95 10.61
N CYS A 308 -12.42 3.23 9.53
CA CYS A 308 -11.55 3.17 8.35
C CYS A 308 -11.67 4.38 7.41
N TYR A 309 -12.74 5.19 7.53
CA TYR A 309 -12.94 6.32 6.63
C TYR A 309 -13.23 7.62 7.38
N TYR A 310 -14.30 7.70 8.19
CA TYR A 310 -14.73 8.99 8.72
C TYR A 310 -13.75 9.57 9.72
N GLN A 311 -13.20 8.76 10.59
CA GLN A 311 -12.18 9.18 11.55
C GLN A 311 -10.86 9.57 10.87
N GLY A 312 -10.46 8.83 9.83
CA GLY A 312 -9.29 9.18 9.01
C GLY A 312 -9.50 10.47 8.22
N LEU A 313 -10.71 10.71 7.66
CA LEU A 313 -11.05 11.96 6.99
C LEU A 313 -11.00 13.16 7.94
N GLU A 314 -11.55 13.03 9.15
CA GLU A 314 -11.45 14.09 10.18
C GLU A 314 -9.98 14.37 10.52
N PHE A 315 -9.19 13.31 10.75
CA PHE A 315 -7.76 13.44 11.02
C PHE A 315 -7.02 14.15 9.88
N ALA A 316 -7.27 13.75 8.63
CA ALA A 316 -6.63 14.36 7.46
C ALA A 316 -6.97 15.85 7.33
N LEU A 317 -8.23 16.24 7.56
CA LEU A 317 -8.66 17.64 7.53
C LEU A 317 -8.04 18.46 8.68
N GLU A 318 -8.02 17.91 9.90
CA GLU A 318 -7.43 18.56 11.08
C GLU A 318 -5.92 18.81 10.94
N HIS A 319 -5.21 17.91 10.23
CA HIS A 319 -3.77 17.98 10.02
C HIS A 319 -3.37 18.58 8.67
N GLY A 320 -4.35 18.98 7.86
CA GLY A 320 -4.10 19.60 6.56
C GLY A 320 -3.53 18.65 5.50
N LEU A 321 -3.75 17.33 5.64
CA LEU A 321 -3.30 16.35 4.67
C LEU A 321 -4.12 16.47 3.38
N ASP A 322 -3.46 16.35 2.23
CA ASP A 322 -4.08 16.56 0.92
C ASP A 322 -4.75 15.30 0.37
N THR A 323 -4.27 14.13 0.77
CA THR A 323 -4.75 12.85 0.23
C THR A 323 -5.05 11.85 1.35
N PHE A 324 -6.11 11.04 1.16
CA PHE A 324 -6.31 9.83 1.95
C PHE A 324 -6.46 8.63 1.00
N GLU A 325 -5.49 7.73 1.02
CA GLU A 325 -5.49 6.53 0.18
C GLU A 325 -6.32 5.42 0.83
N GLY A 326 -7.47 5.12 0.25
CA GLY A 326 -8.41 4.11 0.77
C GLY A 326 -8.17 2.69 0.25
N GLY A 327 -7.17 2.46 -0.62
CA GLY A 327 -6.85 1.15 -1.20
C GLY A 327 -7.76 0.70 -2.34
N ALA A 328 -7.55 -0.54 -2.85
CA ALA A 328 -8.05 -1.00 -4.14
C ALA A 328 -9.51 -1.46 -4.16
N GLN A 329 -10.06 -1.97 -3.07
CA GLN A 329 -11.38 -2.60 -3.12
C GLN A 329 -12.50 -1.68 -2.64
N GLY A 330 -13.68 -1.82 -3.27
CA GLY A 330 -14.93 -1.31 -2.75
C GLY A 330 -15.41 0.01 -3.35
N GLU A 331 -16.26 -0.08 -4.37
CA GLU A 331 -17.01 1.05 -4.95
C GLU A 331 -17.83 1.84 -3.88
N HIS A 332 -18.16 1.18 -2.75
CA HIS A 332 -18.81 1.84 -1.62
C HIS A 332 -18.02 3.03 -1.06
N LYS A 333 -16.70 3.09 -1.31
CA LYS A 333 -15.84 4.21 -0.93
C LYS A 333 -16.21 5.50 -1.65
N MET A 334 -16.70 5.40 -2.89
CA MET A 334 -17.15 6.56 -3.66
C MET A 334 -18.29 7.31 -2.97
N ALA A 335 -19.22 6.58 -2.35
CA ALA A 335 -20.29 7.21 -1.58
C ALA A 335 -19.77 8.05 -0.40
N ARG A 336 -18.50 7.92 -0.04
CA ARG A 336 -17.77 8.61 1.04
C ARG A 336 -16.72 9.59 0.53
N GLY A 337 -16.76 9.92 -0.78
CA GLY A 337 -15.88 10.92 -1.39
C GLY A 337 -14.52 10.41 -1.86
N PHE A 338 -14.25 9.10 -1.78
CA PHE A 338 -13.05 8.51 -2.36
C PHE A 338 -13.29 8.28 -3.86
N MET A 339 -12.50 8.92 -4.68
CA MET A 339 -12.65 8.84 -6.14
C MET A 339 -11.69 7.80 -6.74
N PRO A 340 -12.03 7.22 -7.90
CA PRO A 340 -11.16 6.26 -8.57
C PRO A 340 -9.87 6.95 -9.04
N VAL A 341 -8.74 6.29 -8.79
CA VAL A 341 -7.41 6.71 -9.21
C VAL A 341 -6.73 5.51 -9.88
N THR A 342 -6.16 5.73 -11.07
CA THR A 342 -5.38 4.70 -11.75
C THR A 342 -4.06 4.49 -11.03
N THR A 343 -3.78 3.23 -10.73
CA THR A 343 -2.48 2.76 -10.21
C THR A 343 -1.84 1.81 -11.21
N TRP A 344 -0.54 1.67 -11.13
CA TRP A 344 0.25 1.01 -12.15
C TRP A 344 1.05 -0.16 -11.58
N SER A 345 1.36 -1.11 -12.45
CA SER A 345 2.49 -2.03 -12.27
C SER A 345 3.20 -2.21 -13.61
N ALA A 346 4.51 -2.48 -13.56
CA ALA A 346 5.32 -2.72 -14.73
C ALA A 346 5.93 -4.11 -14.67
N HIS A 347 5.95 -4.82 -15.80
CA HIS A 347 6.26 -6.24 -15.88
C HIS A 347 7.26 -6.53 -16.99
N TRP A 348 8.32 -7.25 -16.66
CA TRP A 348 9.25 -7.83 -17.61
C TRP A 348 9.27 -9.35 -17.42
N LEU A 349 9.13 -10.13 -18.49
CA LEU A 349 9.13 -11.59 -18.47
C LEU A 349 10.32 -12.11 -19.27
N ALA A 350 11.02 -13.10 -18.71
CA ALA A 350 12.23 -13.66 -19.32
C ALA A 350 11.94 -14.44 -20.60
N ASP A 351 10.82 -15.19 -20.65
CA ASP A 351 10.41 -15.94 -21.84
C ASP A 351 9.61 -15.06 -22.81
N PRO A 352 10.10 -14.81 -24.04
CA PRO A 352 9.43 -13.94 -25.01
C PRO A 352 8.03 -14.40 -25.40
N ARG A 353 7.75 -15.71 -25.33
CA ARG A 353 6.41 -16.26 -25.66
C ARG A 353 5.38 -15.80 -24.64
N PHE A 354 5.74 -15.87 -23.36
CA PHE A 354 4.90 -15.37 -22.26
C PHE A 354 4.84 -13.86 -22.26
N ALA A 355 5.93 -13.14 -22.51
CA ALA A 355 5.92 -11.69 -22.66
C ALA A 355 4.91 -11.24 -23.72
N ASN A 356 4.89 -11.89 -24.90
CA ASN A 356 3.92 -11.60 -25.95
C ASN A 356 2.47 -11.94 -25.55
N ALA A 357 2.25 -13.05 -24.84
CA ALA A 357 0.92 -13.46 -24.37
C ALA A 357 0.39 -12.50 -23.32
N VAL A 358 1.23 -12.13 -22.34
CA VAL A 358 0.89 -11.13 -21.31
C VAL A 358 0.62 -9.77 -21.94
N GLY A 359 1.41 -9.32 -22.93
CA GLY A 359 1.16 -8.05 -23.61
C GLY A 359 -0.22 -7.99 -24.27
N ARG A 360 -0.66 -9.05 -24.94
CA ARG A 360 -2.03 -9.12 -25.49
C ARG A 360 -3.10 -9.14 -24.40
N PHE A 361 -2.87 -9.85 -23.31
CA PHE A 361 -3.77 -9.87 -22.17
C PHE A 361 -3.94 -8.49 -21.58
N LEU A 362 -2.84 -7.78 -21.32
CA LEU A 362 -2.84 -6.43 -20.73
C LEU A 362 -3.50 -5.39 -21.65
N ALA A 363 -3.34 -5.50 -22.97
CA ALA A 363 -4.03 -4.63 -23.92
C ALA A 363 -5.55 -4.77 -23.84
N ASN A 364 -6.07 -6.00 -23.68
CA ASN A 364 -7.50 -6.23 -23.50
C ASN A 364 -8.01 -5.81 -22.12
N GLU A 365 -7.21 -6.06 -21.06
CA GLU A 365 -7.56 -5.68 -19.69
C GLU A 365 -7.64 -4.15 -19.54
N ARG A 366 -6.73 -3.40 -20.17
CA ARG A 366 -6.73 -1.92 -20.15
C ARG A 366 -8.05 -1.35 -20.62
N GLN A 367 -8.59 -1.83 -21.75
CA GLN A 367 -9.87 -1.36 -22.25
C GLN A 367 -10.99 -1.54 -21.21
N ALA A 368 -11.05 -2.70 -20.54
CA ALA A 368 -12.04 -2.96 -19.49
C ALA A 368 -11.85 -2.06 -18.26
N VAL A 369 -10.60 -1.76 -17.90
CA VAL A 369 -10.29 -0.82 -16.79
C VAL A 369 -10.71 0.60 -17.14
N ASP A 370 -10.47 1.06 -18.37
CA ASP A 370 -10.87 2.38 -18.84
C ASP A 370 -12.39 2.54 -18.83
N GLU A 371 -13.14 1.54 -19.38
CA GLU A 371 -14.60 1.52 -19.37
C GLU A 371 -15.18 1.54 -17.94
N TRP A 372 -14.56 0.80 -17.05
CA TRP A 372 -14.95 0.79 -15.63
C TRP A 372 -14.63 2.11 -14.93
N ALA A 373 -13.46 2.70 -15.17
CA ALA A 373 -13.09 4.01 -14.62
C ALA A 373 -14.07 5.11 -15.05
N GLU A 374 -14.49 5.12 -16.34
CA GLU A 374 -15.50 6.04 -16.86
C GLU A 374 -16.86 5.84 -16.19
N ALA A 375 -17.30 4.58 -16.04
CA ALA A 375 -18.55 4.26 -15.37
C ALA A 375 -18.56 4.69 -13.89
N LEU A 376 -17.44 4.55 -13.19
CA LEU A 376 -17.25 5.04 -11.83
C LEU A 376 -17.27 6.58 -11.77
N ALA A 377 -16.57 7.25 -12.68
CA ALA A 377 -16.55 8.71 -12.72
C ALA A 377 -17.94 9.33 -12.91
N ALA A 378 -18.84 8.63 -13.62
CA ALA A 378 -20.24 9.05 -13.79
C ALA A 378 -21.06 9.02 -12.48
N GLN A 379 -20.61 8.27 -11.44
CA GLN A 379 -21.29 8.10 -10.14
C GLN A 379 -20.80 9.11 -9.07
N HIS A 380 -20.31 10.23 -9.48
CA HIS A 380 -19.73 11.28 -8.68
C HIS A 380 -20.59 11.66 -7.44
N PRO A 381 -20.04 11.66 -6.20
CA PRO A 381 -20.83 11.87 -4.98
C PRO A 381 -21.04 13.35 -4.64
N PHE A 382 -20.24 14.25 -5.20
CA PHE A 382 -20.27 15.66 -4.93
C PHE A 382 -21.41 16.40 -5.63
N ARG A 383 -21.77 17.58 -5.17
CA ARG A 383 -22.77 18.43 -5.85
C ARG A 383 -22.28 18.78 -7.25
N ARG A 384 -23.19 18.76 -8.21
CA ARG A 384 -22.94 19.42 -9.51
C ARG A 384 -22.99 20.94 -9.25
N THR A 385 -21.87 21.61 -9.50
CA THR A 385 -21.80 23.09 -9.56
C THR A 385 -22.55 23.60 -10.77
#